data_d7ed5e37daa9726f19dee601bfaa1678
#
_entry.id   d7ed5e37daa9726f19dee601bfaa1678
#
_cell.length_a   1.000
_cell.length_b   1.000
_cell.length_c   1.000
_cell.angle_alpha   90.00
_cell.angle_beta   90.00
_cell.angle_gamma   90.00
#
_symmetry.space_group_name_H-M   'P 1'
#
loop_
_entity.id
_entity.type
_entity.pdbx_description
1 polymer ?
#
loop_
_entity_poly.entity_id
_entity_poly.type
_entity_poly.pdbx_seq_one_letter_code
_entity_poly.pdbx_strand_id
1 'polypeptide(L)'
;YDAFEIYDAFSERADHSDSVLDSSRAADARRKLINRKLEVSALTYPRVAETERDAEALVNYVRTAAVAGIDKVIVTLGNVGKAEAAAELLRPAVKAAAETGVTLVFETVGALADTKNVIKLFRIFKSGAVGACWNVKETYFTAGESAQDTITTLGAYISYVRLGDKKDGKDCLLGEGELPIKEFASALYSLNYEGFVTPDSVEDITDYDLALTYFAEKFRSEVEKRPSTEVYYNRAGTGTFPWKKYELTDKTFPQILDAVAEKYPDQYAFKYTTLDYTRTYSQFRKDVDRVAAAFIALGVKPGYHVAVWATNVPEWFLTFWAAVKIGAVLVTVNTAYKIQEAEYLLRQSDTHTLVMIENCKDSDYKGIIEELCPELKTLKKGEPLYSEKLPFLRNVITVGFSMDGAMTFEEMTELSATVSPEEVRRRAAAIKPTDVANMQYTSGTTGFPKGVMLTHSNIINDGKIIGDRMDLSTADRMMVQVPMFHCFGMVLTMTSIMTHGGTLCPLPYFSPKSSLACVTSEKITCFNGVPTMFIAMFAHEDFAKTDFSHVRTGI
;
A
#
# COMPACT_ATOMS: atom_id res chain seq x y z
N TYR A 1 0.58 -3.08 29.78
CA TYR A 1 -0.06 -4.04 28.88
C TYR A 1 -1.53 -3.66 28.73
N ASP A 2 -2.03 -3.65 27.49
CA ASP A 2 -3.39 -3.21 27.18
C ASP A 2 -4.39 -4.37 27.32
N ALA A 3 -3.96 -5.61 27.06
CA ALA A 3 -4.75 -6.83 27.16
C ALA A 3 -3.88 -8.05 27.48
N PHE A 4 -4.52 -9.20 27.72
CA PHE A 4 -3.84 -10.48 27.87
C PHE A 4 -4.50 -11.56 27.02
N GLU A 5 -3.72 -12.55 26.61
CA GLU A 5 -4.17 -13.73 25.87
C GLU A 5 -4.42 -14.87 26.86
N ILE A 6 -5.51 -15.61 26.68
CA ILE A 6 -5.79 -16.81 27.47
C ILE A 6 -5.37 -18.03 26.66
N TYR A 7 -4.35 -18.72 27.14
CA TYR A 7 -3.89 -19.97 26.60
C TYR A 7 -4.49 -21.13 27.39
N ASP A 8 -4.95 -22.19 26.70
CA ASP A 8 -5.54 -23.38 27.32
C ASP A 8 -6.73 -23.08 28.27
N ALA A 9 -7.71 -22.33 27.76
CA ALA A 9 -8.87 -21.85 28.49
C ALA A 9 -9.67 -22.97 29.21
N PHE A 10 -9.60 -24.20 28.71
CA PHE A 10 -10.30 -25.38 29.28
C PHE A 10 -9.40 -26.35 30.02
N SER A 11 -8.12 -25.98 30.26
CA SER A 11 -7.14 -26.83 30.94
C SER A 11 -6.96 -28.20 30.26
N GLU A 12 -6.92 -28.25 28.94
CA GLU A 12 -6.84 -29.50 28.18
C GLU A 12 -5.48 -30.22 28.29
N ARG A 13 -4.41 -29.49 28.69
CA ARG A 13 -3.07 -30.02 28.93
C ARG A 13 -2.82 -30.43 30.38
N ALA A 14 -3.56 -29.86 31.32
CA ALA A 14 -3.41 -30.13 32.73
C ALA A 14 -4.63 -30.86 33.28
N ASP A 15 -4.42 -31.81 34.16
CA ASP A 15 -5.48 -32.54 34.87
C ASP A 15 -6.07 -31.63 35.98
N HIS A 16 -6.57 -30.46 35.57
CA HIS A 16 -7.09 -29.46 36.51
C HIS A 16 -8.60 -29.37 36.40
N SER A 17 -9.24 -29.54 37.55
CA SER A 17 -10.68 -29.41 37.75
C SER A 17 -11.22 -27.99 37.61
N ASP A 18 -10.35 -26.97 37.46
CA ASP A 18 -10.70 -25.55 37.45
C ASP A 18 -10.34 -24.88 36.13
N SER A 19 -11.15 -25.13 35.08
CA SER A 19 -11.02 -24.34 33.86
C SER A 19 -11.40 -22.87 34.13
N VAL A 20 -10.58 -21.94 33.62
CA VAL A 20 -10.81 -20.49 33.76
C VAL A 20 -12.08 -20.07 33.01
N LEU A 21 -12.39 -20.76 31.90
CA LEU A 21 -13.53 -20.50 31.05
C LEU A 21 -14.17 -21.83 30.63
N ASP A 22 -15.21 -22.27 31.31
CA ASP A 22 -16.14 -23.25 30.73
C ASP A 22 -17.38 -22.54 30.17
N SER A 23 -18.15 -23.22 29.35
CA SER A 23 -19.36 -22.66 28.74
C SER A 23 -20.39 -22.17 29.75
N SER A 24 -20.39 -22.72 30.99
CA SER A 24 -21.28 -22.32 32.06
C SER A 24 -20.80 -21.06 32.79
N ARG A 25 -19.49 -20.79 32.80
CA ARG A 25 -18.85 -19.68 33.52
C ARG A 25 -18.46 -18.50 32.61
N ALA A 26 -18.51 -18.66 31.29
CA ALA A 26 -18.06 -17.64 30.33
C ALA A 26 -18.76 -16.28 30.53
N ALA A 27 -20.06 -16.28 30.79
CA ALA A 27 -20.81 -15.04 31.03
C ALA A 27 -20.43 -14.37 32.38
N ASP A 28 -20.07 -15.16 33.39
CA ASP A 28 -19.57 -14.63 34.67
C ASP A 28 -18.16 -14.10 34.54
N ALA A 29 -17.30 -14.78 33.80
CA ALA A 29 -15.96 -14.32 33.45
C ALA A 29 -16.02 -12.97 32.72
N ARG A 30 -16.90 -12.82 31.73
CA ARG A 30 -17.13 -11.55 31.03
C ARG A 30 -17.46 -10.40 31.99
N ARG A 31 -18.40 -10.61 32.92
CA ARG A 31 -18.75 -9.60 33.94
C ARG A 31 -17.56 -9.22 34.84
N LYS A 32 -16.76 -10.20 35.24
CA LYS A 32 -15.56 -9.96 36.06
C LYS A 32 -14.48 -9.17 35.31
N LEU A 33 -14.25 -9.49 34.04
CA LEU A 33 -13.32 -8.78 33.17
C LEU A 33 -13.73 -7.31 33.02
N ILE A 34 -15.00 -7.06 32.64
CA ILE A 34 -15.53 -5.71 32.48
C ILE A 34 -15.40 -4.91 33.80
N ASN A 35 -15.78 -5.49 34.93
CA ASN A 35 -15.72 -4.82 36.25
C ASN A 35 -14.29 -4.47 36.65
N ARG A 36 -13.31 -5.25 36.21
CA ARG A 36 -11.89 -5.01 36.50
C ARG A 36 -11.18 -4.20 35.43
N LYS A 37 -11.89 -3.80 34.36
CA LYS A 37 -11.33 -3.11 33.18
C LYS A 37 -10.17 -3.89 32.55
N LEU A 38 -10.30 -5.22 32.51
CA LEU A 38 -9.34 -6.11 31.87
C LEU A 38 -9.87 -6.51 30.50
N GLU A 39 -9.00 -6.46 29.49
CA GLU A 39 -9.28 -6.87 28.13
C GLU A 39 -8.57 -8.19 27.82
N VAL A 40 -9.26 -9.08 27.10
CA VAL A 40 -8.69 -10.33 26.60
C VAL A 40 -8.51 -10.20 25.10
N SER A 41 -7.27 -10.28 24.64
CA SER A 41 -6.91 -10.11 23.24
C SER A 41 -7.33 -11.29 22.36
N ALA A 42 -7.26 -12.50 22.89
CA ALA A 42 -7.66 -13.74 22.21
C ALA A 42 -7.77 -14.93 23.17
N LEU A 43 -8.46 -15.98 22.75
CA LEU A 43 -8.29 -17.33 23.29
C LEU A 43 -7.39 -18.14 22.36
N THR A 44 -6.41 -18.85 22.89
CA THR A 44 -5.55 -19.72 22.10
C THR A 44 -5.84 -21.18 22.37
N TYR A 45 -6.10 -21.92 21.28
CA TYR A 45 -6.26 -23.37 21.35
C TYR A 45 -4.90 -24.03 21.64
N PRO A 46 -4.76 -24.85 22.71
CA PRO A 46 -3.46 -25.26 23.22
C PRO A 46 -2.79 -26.41 22.46
N ARG A 47 -3.47 -26.97 21.48
CA ARG A 47 -2.98 -28.09 20.67
C ARG A 47 -2.89 -27.70 19.21
N VAL A 48 -2.10 -28.48 18.47
CA VAL A 48 -2.07 -28.42 17.02
C VAL A 48 -3.32 -29.09 16.49
N ALA A 49 -4.10 -28.37 15.68
CA ALA A 49 -5.37 -28.90 15.13
C ALA A 49 -5.09 -29.82 13.94
N GLU A 50 -5.33 -31.13 14.11
CA GLU A 50 -5.06 -32.16 13.10
C GLU A 50 -6.19 -33.18 12.96
N THR A 51 -7.10 -33.25 13.92
CA THR A 51 -8.11 -34.30 14.03
C THR A 51 -9.54 -33.73 14.09
N GLU A 52 -10.55 -34.57 13.82
CA GLU A 52 -11.96 -34.21 14.00
C GLU A 52 -12.27 -33.78 15.44
N ARG A 53 -11.61 -34.40 16.43
CA ARG A 53 -11.74 -34.01 17.84
C ARG A 53 -11.26 -32.57 18.09
N ASP A 54 -10.17 -32.16 17.42
CA ASP A 54 -9.67 -30.78 17.51
C ASP A 54 -10.67 -29.82 16.87
N ALA A 55 -11.25 -30.18 15.74
CA ALA A 55 -12.28 -29.37 15.08
C ALA A 55 -13.53 -29.19 15.95
N GLU A 56 -14.00 -30.24 16.62
CA GLU A 56 -15.10 -30.16 17.60
C GLU A 56 -14.75 -29.28 18.80
N ALA A 57 -13.53 -29.44 19.34
CA ALA A 57 -13.05 -28.60 20.44
C ALA A 57 -12.99 -27.13 20.02
N LEU A 58 -12.52 -26.82 18.82
CA LEU A 58 -12.47 -25.45 18.30
C LEU A 58 -13.87 -24.84 18.16
N VAL A 59 -14.89 -25.59 17.77
CA VAL A 59 -16.29 -25.09 17.79
C VAL A 59 -16.68 -24.65 19.20
N ASN A 60 -16.29 -25.40 20.21
CA ASN A 60 -16.56 -25.05 21.60
C ASN A 60 -15.77 -23.80 22.04
N TYR A 61 -14.49 -23.69 21.67
CA TYR A 61 -13.67 -22.49 21.91
C TYR A 61 -14.31 -21.23 21.29
N VAL A 62 -14.73 -21.31 20.04
CA VAL A 62 -15.40 -20.20 19.33
C VAL A 62 -16.68 -19.77 20.04
N ARG A 63 -17.55 -20.72 20.40
CA ARG A 63 -18.81 -20.42 21.10
C ARG A 63 -18.58 -19.81 22.48
N THR A 64 -17.61 -20.33 23.20
CA THR A 64 -17.25 -19.82 24.54
C THR A 64 -16.63 -18.44 24.46
N ALA A 65 -15.76 -18.17 23.46
CA ALA A 65 -15.21 -16.85 23.18
C ALA A 65 -16.35 -15.83 22.96
N ALA A 66 -17.33 -16.17 22.12
CA ALA A 66 -18.48 -15.30 21.87
C ALA A 66 -19.25 -14.94 23.14
N VAL A 67 -19.54 -15.91 24.00
CA VAL A 67 -20.23 -15.69 25.29
C VAL A 67 -19.37 -14.84 26.24
N ALA A 68 -18.07 -15.09 26.26
CA ALA A 68 -17.11 -14.32 27.07
C ALA A 68 -16.87 -12.90 26.52
N GLY A 69 -17.31 -12.59 25.30
CA GLY A 69 -17.10 -11.31 24.65
C GLY A 69 -15.68 -11.14 24.09
N ILE A 70 -15.05 -12.25 23.73
CA ILE A 70 -13.72 -12.30 23.12
C ILE A 70 -13.90 -12.54 21.62
N ASP A 71 -13.30 -11.69 20.82
CA ASP A 71 -13.56 -11.64 19.37
C ASP A 71 -12.62 -12.51 18.54
N LYS A 72 -11.60 -13.14 19.16
CA LYS A 72 -10.58 -13.93 18.46
C LYS A 72 -10.30 -15.28 19.13
N VAL A 73 -10.20 -16.33 18.29
CA VAL A 73 -9.68 -17.64 18.71
C VAL A 73 -8.50 -18.00 17.83
N ILE A 74 -7.31 -18.13 18.42
CA ILE A 74 -6.08 -18.46 17.70
C ILE A 74 -5.92 -19.98 17.65
N VAL A 75 -5.55 -20.49 16.47
CA VAL A 75 -5.31 -21.91 16.22
C VAL A 75 -4.02 -22.14 15.45
N THR A 76 -3.23 -23.09 15.91
CA THR A 76 -2.09 -23.64 15.18
C THR A 76 -2.55 -24.86 14.39
N LEU A 77 -2.31 -24.86 13.08
CA LEU A 77 -2.67 -25.95 12.18
C LEU A 77 -1.50 -26.93 12.02
N GLY A 78 -1.77 -28.22 12.17
CA GLY A 78 -0.78 -29.26 11.93
C GLY A 78 -0.63 -29.67 10.46
N ASN A 79 0.10 -30.73 10.24
CA ASN A 79 0.33 -31.24 8.90
C ASN A 79 -0.87 -32.09 8.43
N VAL A 80 -1.95 -31.46 8.03
CA VAL A 80 -3.16 -32.10 7.50
C VAL A 80 -3.08 -32.35 5.97
N GLY A 81 -1.91 -32.32 5.39
CA GLY A 81 -1.70 -32.59 3.98
C GLY A 81 -2.09 -31.41 3.08
N LYS A 82 -3.10 -31.60 2.21
CA LYS A 82 -3.51 -30.55 1.26
C LYS A 82 -4.44 -29.52 1.93
N ALA A 83 -4.42 -28.29 1.42
CA ALA A 83 -5.27 -27.19 1.92
C ALA A 83 -6.77 -27.54 1.92
N GLU A 84 -7.21 -28.36 0.98
CA GLU A 84 -8.61 -28.83 0.90
C GLU A 84 -8.99 -29.73 2.07
N ALA A 85 -8.08 -30.63 2.50
CA ALA A 85 -8.34 -31.49 3.65
C ALA A 85 -8.37 -30.67 4.96
N ALA A 86 -7.45 -29.73 5.12
CA ALA A 86 -7.44 -28.80 6.24
C ALA A 86 -8.73 -27.97 6.31
N ALA A 87 -9.18 -27.47 5.15
CA ALA A 87 -10.40 -26.68 5.07
C ALA A 87 -11.66 -27.51 5.40
N GLU A 88 -11.71 -28.77 4.95
CA GLU A 88 -12.85 -29.65 5.27
C GLU A 88 -12.89 -29.97 6.76
N LEU A 89 -11.76 -30.29 7.36
CA LEU A 89 -11.63 -30.53 8.80
C LEU A 89 -12.14 -29.34 9.64
N LEU A 90 -11.72 -28.12 9.29
CA LEU A 90 -11.99 -26.92 10.08
C LEU A 90 -13.28 -26.17 9.70
N ARG A 91 -13.99 -26.63 8.66
CA ARG A 91 -15.25 -26.01 8.20
C ARG A 91 -16.29 -25.83 9.32
N PRO A 92 -16.50 -26.79 10.26
CA PRO A 92 -17.44 -26.59 11.36
C PRO A 92 -17.05 -25.43 12.28
N ALA A 93 -15.74 -25.28 12.58
CA ALA A 93 -15.24 -24.19 13.43
C ALA A 93 -15.35 -22.83 12.73
N VAL A 94 -15.01 -22.75 11.45
CA VAL A 94 -15.17 -21.53 10.63
C VAL A 94 -16.64 -21.13 10.51
N LYS A 95 -17.55 -22.09 10.37
CA LYS A 95 -18.99 -21.85 10.36
C LYS A 95 -19.46 -21.27 11.71
N ALA A 96 -19.06 -21.87 12.82
CA ALA A 96 -19.38 -21.38 14.15
C ALA A 96 -18.82 -19.96 14.37
N ALA A 97 -17.63 -19.68 13.89
CA ALA A 97 -17.03 -18.35 13.93
C ALA A 97 -17.88 -17.31 13.18
N ALA A 98 -18.31 -17.63 11.97
CA ALA A 98 -19.19 -16.76 11.18
C ALA A 98 -20.57 -16.52 11.83
N GLU A 99 -21.13 -17.53 12.49
CA GLU A 99 -22.43 -17.44 13.18
C GLU A 99 -22.36 -16.61 14.47
N THR A 100 -21.20 -16.56 15.10
CA THR A 100 -21.01 -15.91 16.41
C THR A 100 -20.34 -14.55 16.37
N GLY A 101 -19.81 -14.15 15.21
CA GLY A 101 -19.03 -12.91 15.05
C GLY A 101 -17.60 -13.00 15.61
N VAL A 102 -17.13 -14.20 15.95
CA VAL A 102 -15.74 -14.45 16.38
C VAL A 102 -14.88 -14.70 15.15
N THR A 103 -13.65 -14.21 15.16
CA THR A 103 -12.66 -14.50 14.11
C THR A 103 -11.83 -15.71 14.51
N LEU A 104 -11.80 -16.75 13.67
CA LEU A 104 -10.87 -17.86 13.81
C LEU A 104 -9.53 -17.48 13.16
N VAL A 105 -8.49 -17.37 13.97
CA VAL A 105 -7.20 -16.77 13.60
C VAL A 105 -6.16 -17.86 13.47
N PHE A 106 -5.62 -18.03 12.25
CA PHE A 106 -4.63 -19.07 11.95
C PHE A 106 -3.22 -18.53 12.15
N GLU A 107 -2.44 -19.20 13.00
CA GLU A 107 -1.06 -18.81 13.25
C GLU A 107 -0.16 -19.22 12.08
N THR A 108 0.71 -18.31 11.66
CA THR A 108 1.65 -18.53 10.52
C THR A 108 2.89 -19.30 10.98
N VAL A 109 2.68 -20.56 11.38
CA VAL A 109 3.74 -21.48 11.80
C VAL A 109 3.70 -22.78 10.99
N GLY A 110 4.77 -23.54 10.97
CA GLY A 110 4.88 -24.79 10.23
C GLY A 110 4.59 -24.60 8.74
N ALA A 111 3.63 -25.34 8.18
CA ALA A 111 3.26 -25.23 6.76
C ALA A 111 2.63 -23.88 6.40
N LEU A 112 2.07 -23.15 7.37
CA LEU A 112 1.49 -21.84 7.20
C LEU A 112 2.50 -20.70 7.38
N ALA A 113 3.75 -20.98 7.72
CA ALA A 113 4.82 -19.98 7.74
C ALA A 113 5.04 -19.37 6.34
N ASP A 114 4.93 -20.18 5.26
CA ASP A 114 4.74 -19.64 3.90
C ASP A 114 3.31 -19.08 3.77
N THR A 115 3.19 -17.77 3.79
CA THR A 115 1.90 -17.07 3.84
C THR A 115 1.02 -17.29 2.62
N LYS A 116 1.58 -17.75 1.49
CA LYS A 116 0.82 -18.18 0.31
C LYS A 116 -0.09 -19.37 0.62
N ASN A 117 0.32 -20.23 1.57
CA ASN A 117 -0.50 -21.36 1.99
C ASN A 117 -1.69 -20.90 2.84
N VAL A 118 -1.53 -19.86 3.67
CA VAL A 118 -2.63 -19.23 4.40
C VAL A 118 -3.68 -18.71 3.42
N ILE A 119 -3.27 -17.99 2.39
CA ILE A 119 -4.18 -17.44 1.38
C ILE A 119 -4.88 -18.55 0.59
N LYS A 120 -4.19 -19.65 0.26
CA LYS A 120 -4.83 -20.82 -0.37
C LYS A 120 -5.96 -21.36 0.50
N LEU A 121 -5.71 -21.52 1.81
CA LEU A 121 -6.68 -22.01 2.78
C LEU A 121 -7.89 -21.04 2.89
N PHE A 122 -7.64 -19.74 3.00
CA PHE A 122 -8.70 -18.73 3.14
C PHE A 122 -9.59 -18.62 1.88
N ARG A 123 -9.01 -18.82 0.70
CA ARG A 123 -9.77 -18.88 -0.56
C ARG A 123 -10.75 -20.06 -0.62
N ILE A 124 -10.44 -21.17 0.06
CA ILE A 124 -11.33 -22.33 0.14
C ILE A 124 -12.46 -22.06 1.13
N PHE A 125 -12.18 -21.45 2.27
CA PHE A 125 -13.23 -21.12 3.25
C PHE A 125 -14.24 -20.11 2.74
N LYS A 126 -13.81 -19.11 1.97
CA LYS A 126 -14.66 -18.01 1.47
C LYS A 126 -15.48 -17.36 2.58
N SER A 127 -14.88 -17.15 3.74
CA SER A 127 -15.51 -16.61 4.94
C SER A 127 -14.78 -15.37 5.43
N GLY A 128 -15.52 -14.36 5.86
CA GLY A 128 -14.97 -13.20 6.54
C GLY A 128 -14.61 -13.45 8.02
N ALA A 129 -14.94 -14.64 8.55
CA ALA A 129 -14.67 -15.01 9.94
C ALA A 129 -13.31 -15.70 10.14
N VAL A 130 -12.39 -15.55 9.17
CA VAL A 130 -11.02 -16.07 9.26
C VAL A 130 -10.00 -14.93 9.22
N GLY A 131 -8.94 -15.06 10.00
CA GLY A 131 -7.83 -14.12 10.05
C GLY A 131 -6.49 -14.82 10.25
N ALA A 132 -5.41 -14.08 10.10
CA ALA A 132 -4.06 -14.57 10.32
C ALA A 132 -3.47 -13.99 11.61
N CYS A 133 -2.87 -14.86 12.42
CA CYS A 133 -1.92 -14.47 13.44
C CYS A 133 -0.52 -14.48 12.80
N TRP A 134 -0.01 -13.32 12.50
CA TRP A 134 1.31 -13.21 11.92
C TRP A 134 2.37 -13.51 12.99
N ASN A 135 2.91 -14.72 12.96
CA ASN A 135 4.11 -15.07 13.72
C ASN A 135 5.33 -14.61 12.90
N VAL A 136 5.84 -13.44 13.27
CA VAL A 136 6.91 -12.75 12.54
C VAL A 136 8.19 -13.60 12.50
N LYS A 137 8.55 -14.22 13.61
CA LYS A 137 9.71 -15.10 13.73
C LYS A 137 9.65 -16.25 12.72
N GLU A 138 8.52 -16.91 12.62
CA GLU A 138 8.38 -18.08 11.75
C GLU A 138 8.30 -17.70 10.26
N THR A 139 7.62 -16.62 9.90
CA THR A 139 7.59 -16.18 8.50
C THR A 139 8.96 -15.72 8.02
N TYR A 140 9.72 -15.02 8.87
CA TYR A 140 11.04 -14.52 8.51
C TYR A 140 12.13 -15.60 8.50
N PHE A 141 12.31 -16.33 9.61
CA PHE A 141 13.42 -17.29 9.74
C PHE A 141 13.11 -18.65 9.11
N THR A 142 11.85 -19.10 9.10
CA THR A 142 11.49 -20.43 8.61
C THR A 142 11.07 -20.37 7.14
N ALA A 143 10.22 -19.42 6.73
CA ALA A 143 9.79 -19.29 5.34
C ALA A 143 10.67 -18.35 4.50
N GLY A 144 11.55 -17.55 5.11
CA GLY A 144 12.41 -16.60 4.42
C GLY A 144 11.67 -15.41 3.83
N GLU A 145 10.47 -15.09 4.34
CA GLU A 145 9.69 -13.96 3.88
C GLU A 145 10.15 -12.66 4.54
N SER A 146 10.35 -11.62 3.73
CA SER A 146 10.50 -10.26 4.26
C SER A 146 9.18 -9.76 4.86
N ALA A 147 9.25 -8.72 5.70
CA ALA A 147 8.05 -8.04 6.19
C ALA A 147 7.14 -7.59 5.04
N GLN A 148 7.75 -7.11 3.95
CA GLN A 148 7.07 -6.66 2.74
C GLN A 148 6.31 -7.80 2.04
N ASP A 149 6.94 -8.97 1.90
CA ASP A 149 6.32 -10.14 1.24
C ASP A 149 5.09 -10.59 2.02
N THR A 150 5.24 -10.71 3.35
CA THR A 150 4.15 -11.13 4.23
C THR A 150 2.96 -10.17 4.17
N ILE A 151 3.17 -8.85 4.29
CA ILE A 151 2.05 -7.91 4.25
C ILE A 151 1.45 -7.76 2.86
N THR A 152 2.23 -7.99 1.80
CA THR A 152 1.70 -8.05 0.43
C THR A 152 0.77 -9.24 0.26
N THR A 153 1.10 -10.38 0.88
CA THR A 153 0.33 -11.61 0.78
C THR A 153 -0.88 -11.60 1.72
N LEU A 154 -0.68 -11.34 3.02
CA LEU A 154 -1.72 -11.42 4.03
C LEU A 154 -2.57 -10.15 4.14
N GLY A 155 -1.94 -8.98 4.07
CA GLY A 155 -2.62 -7.68 4.09
C GLY A 155 -3.71 -7.55 5.17
N ALA A 156 -4.95 -7.37 4.75
CA ALA A 156 -6.11 -7.19 5.61
C ALA A 156 -6.48 -8.43 6.47
N TYR A 157 -5.92 -9.60 6.17
CA TYR A 157 -6.15 -10.80 7.00
C TYR A 157 -5.36 -10.81 8.29
N ILE A 158 -4.32 -9.98 8.43
CA ILE A 158 -3.55 -9.89 9.68
C ILE A 158 -4.43 -9.28 10.76
N SER A 159 -4.86 -10.10 11.71
CA SER A 159 -5.73 -9.71 12.82
C SER A 159 -5.08 -9.87 14.19
N TYR A 160 -3.90 -10.50 14.23
CA TYR A 160 -3.08 -10.70 15.43
C TYR A 160 -1.61 -10.81 15.05
N VAL A 161 -0.69 -10.38 15.91
CA VAL A 161 0.76 -10.44 15.64
C VAL A 161 1.49 -11.05 16.83
N ARG A 162 2.38 -12.00 16.56
CA ARG A 162 3.37 -12.51 17.51
C ARG A 162 4.76 -12.12 17.07
N LEU A 163 5.48 -11.50 17.98
CA LEU A 163 6.80 -10.96 17.71
C LEU A 163 7.85 -11.66 18.56
N GLY A 164 8.72 -12.39 17.92
CA GLY A 164 9.85 -13.09 18.52
C GLY A 164 11.12 -12.88 17.70
N ASP A 165 12.27 -13.29 18.22
CA ASP A 165 13.57 -13.13 17.56
C ASP A 165 14.39 -14.43 17.66
N LYS A 166 15.37 -14.60 16.75
CA LYS A 166 16.32 -15.71 16.76
C LYS A 166 17.74 -15.20 16.57
N LYS A 167 18.68 -15.87 17.25
CA LYS A 167 20.12 -15.68 17.08
C LYS A 167 20.77 -17.04 16.86
N ASP A 168 21.54 -17.17 15.78
CA ASP A 168 22.19 -18.45 15.42
C ASP A 168 21.20 -19.64 15.41
N GLY A 169 19.97 -19.42 14.96
CA GLY A 169 18.89 -20.42 14.87
C GLY A 169 18.20 -20.77 16.19
N LYS A 170 18.55 -20.12 17.31
CA LYS A 170 17.93 -20.30 18.63
C LYS A 170 17.05 -19.10 18.97
N ASP A 171 15.95 -19.37 19.65
CA ASP A 171 15.05 -18.34 20.15
C ASP A 171 15.77 -17.48 21.20
N CYS A 172 15.58 -16.16 21.12
CA CYS A 172 16.14 -15.19 22.05
C CYS A 172 15.16 -14.04 22.32
N LEU A 173 15.50 -13.16 23.26
CA LEU A 173 14.69 -11.98 23.52
C LEU A 173 14.65 -11.04 22.32
N LEU A 174 13.55 -10.37 22.15
CA LEU A 174 13.35 -9.43 21.04
C LEU A 174 14.45 -8.36 21.00
N GLY A 175 15.16 -8.28 19.88
CA GLY A 175 16.25 -7.33 19.65
C GLY A 175 17.63 -7.78 20.13
N GLU A 176 17.75 -9.02 20.62
CA GLU A 176 19.02 -9.69 20.85
C GLU A 176 19.44 -10.58 19.66
N GLY A 177 18.51 -10.82 18.73
CA GLY A 177 18.68 -11.65 17.55
C GLY A 177 18.93 -10.88 16.27
N GLU A 178 18.51 -11.51 15.18
CA GLU A 178 18.77 -11.07 13.81
C GLU A 178 17.52 -10.52 13.11
N LEU A 179 16.38 -10.43 13.82
CA LEU A 179 15.15 -9.90 13.25
C LEU A 179 15.31 -8.40 12.95
N PRO A 180 15.04 -7.94 11.71
CA PRO A 180 15.05 -6.51 11.38
C PRO A 180 13.79 -5.81 11.90
N ILE A 181 13.68 -5.63 13.23
CA ILE A 181 12.48 -5.15 13.94
C ILE A 181 11.89 -3.89 13.32
N LYS A 182 12.74 -2.96 12.86
CA LYS A 182 12.30 -1.70 12.23
C LYS A 182 11.51 -1.94 10.93
N GLU A 183 11.89 -2.95 10.13
CA GLU A 183 11.17 -3.29 8.90
C GLU A 183 9.77 -3.84 9.24
N PHE A 184 9.68 -4.70 10.25
CA PHE A 184 8.41 -5.26 10.69
C PHE A 184 7.52 -4.22 11.36
N ALA A 185 8.10 -3.32 12.16
CA ALA A 185 7.37 -2.18 12.70
C ALA A 185 6.81 -1.29 11.60
N SER A 186 7.62 -0.95 10.61
CA SER A 186 7.21 -0.17 9.44
C SER A 186 6.11 -0.84 8.64
N ALA A 187 6.19 -2.16 8.49
CA ALA A 187 5.16 -2.95 7.83
C ALA A 187 3.81 -2.87 8.56
N LEU A 188 3.80 -3.00 9.89
CA LEU A 188 2.60 -2.85 10.71
C LEU A 188 2.02 -1.44 10.63
N TYR A 189 2.87 -0.42 10.65
CA TYR A 189 2.43 0.97 10.44
C TYR A 189 1.78 1.16 9.07
N SER A 190 2.37 0.60 8.02
CA SER A 190 1.84 0.74 6.66
C SER A 190 0.48 0.05 6.46
N LEU A 191 0.20 -0.99 7.25
CA LEU A 191 -1.10 -1.64 7.30
C LEU A 191 -2.12 -0.86 8.14
N ASN A 192 -1.70 0.20 8.83
CA ASN A 192 -2.49 0.85 9.88
C ASN A 192 -3.02 -0.19 10.88
N TYR A 193 -2.12 -1.07 11.32
CA TYR A 193 -2.49 -2.18 12.21
C TYR A 193 -2.83 -1.64 13.60
N GLU A 194 -4.04 -1.91 14.05
CA GLU A 194 -4.57 -1.50 15.36
C GLU A 194 -4.78 -2.68 16.33
N GLY A 195 -4.41 -3.90 15.89
CA GLY A 195 -4.56 -5.11 16.69
C GLY A 195 -3.46 -5.28 17.73
N PHE A 196 -3.53 -6.39 18.45
CA PHE A 196 -2.57 -6.71 19.50
C PHE A 196 -1.26 -7.28 18.93
N VAL A 197 -0.15 -6.86 19.55
CA VAL A 197 1.18 -7.42 19.33
C VAL A 197 1.62 -8.07 20.64
N THR A 198 1.87 -9.38 20.60
CA THR A 198 2.28 -10.16 21.77
C THR A 198 3.67 -10.73 21.59
N PRO A 199 4.43 -10.97 22.65
CA PRO A 199 5.66 -11.72 22.57
C PRO A 199 5.39 -13.17 22.12
N ASP A 200 6.27 -13.70 21.28
CA ASP A 200 6.30 -15.14 21.02
C ASP A 200 7.03 -15.87 22.18
N SER A 201 6.78 -17.16 22.30
CA SER A 201 7.44 -17.98 23.32
C SER A 201 8.95 -18.06 23.08
N VAL A 202 9.73 -17.93 24.14
CA VAL A 202 11.16 -18.18 24.13
C VAL A 202 11.43 -19.35 25.06
N GLU A 203 12.09 -20.39 24.57
CA GLU A 203 12.50 -21.54 25.39
C GLU A 203 13.55 -21.07 26.42
N ASP A 204 13.55 -21.68 27.61
CA ASP A 204 14.52 -21.44 28.68
C ASP A 204 14.42 -20.10 29.46
N ILE A 205 13.33 -19.33 29.33
CA ILE A 205 13.11 -18.17 30.20
C ILE A 205 12.73 -18.62 31.59
N THR A 206 13.53 -18.19 32.59
CA THR A 206 13.28 -18.45 34.01
C THR A 206 12.55 -17.31 34.73
N ASP A 207 12.64 -16.10 34.18
CA ASP A 207 11.98 -14.89 34.73
C ASP A 207 11.08 -14.27 33.66
N TYR A 208 9.81 -14.65 33.68
CA TYR A 208 8.82 -14.17 32.72
C TYR A 208 8.48 -12.68 32.91
N ASP A 209 8.50 -12.16 34.14
CA ASP A 209 8.18 -10.75 34.39
C ASP A 209 9.27 -9.84 33.82
N LEU A 210 10.54 -10.24 33.99
CA LEU A 210 11.66 -9.53 33.38
C LEU A 210 11.61 -9.58 31.84
N ALA A 211 11.33 -10.75 31.27
CA ALA A 211 11.22 -10.93 29.82
C ALA A 211 10.08 -10.09 29.21
N LEU A 212 8.92 -10.05 29.88
CA LEU A 212 7.79 -9.23 29.44
C LEU A 212 8.09 -7.73 29.56
N THR A 213 8.77 -7.32 30.63
CA THR A 213 9.19 -5.93 30.82
C THR A 213 10.18 -5.53 29.72
N TYR A 214 11.17 -6.37 29.46
CA TYR A 214 12.16 -6.15 28.41
C TYR A 214 11.51 -6.07 27.01
N PHE A 215 10.58 -6.98 26.71
CA PHE A 215 9.80 -6.94 25.46
C PHE A 215 9.05 -5.61 25.31
N ALA A 216 8.34 -5.18 26.38
CA ALA A 216 7.58 -3.94 26.32
C ALA A 216 8.48 -2.71 26.13
N GLU A 217 9.62 -2.65 26.81
CA GLU A 217 10.61 -1.56 26.67
C GLU A 217 11.22 -1.56 25.26
N LYS A 218 11.61 -2.73 24.74
CA LYS A 218 12.19 -2.87 23.41
C LYS A 218 11.18 -2.52 22.33
N PHE A 219 9.95 -3.04 22.44
CA PHE A 219 8.85 -2.72 21.54
C PHE A 219 8.61 -1.19 21.50
N ARG A 220 8.47 -0.54 22.66
CA ARG A 220 8.29 0.91 22.74
C ARG A 220 9.48 1.66 22.13
N SER A 221 10.71 1.22 22.40
CA SER A 221 11.91 1.90 21.92
C SER A 221 12.10 1.79 20.40
N GLU A 222 11.72 0.70 19.77
CA GLU A 222 11.95 0.43 18.34
C GLU A 222 10.70 0.68 17.49
N VAL A 223 9.50 0.41 18.03
CA VAL A 223 8.23 0.50 17.30
C VAL A 223 7.49 1.80 17.60
N GLU A 224 7.46 2.25 18.86
CA GLU A 224 6.77 3.48 19.28
C GLU A 224 7.61 4.75 19.15
N LYS A 225 8.89 4.65 18.77
CA LYS A 225 9.74 5.84 18.59
C LYS A 225 9.21 6.72 17.47
N ARG A 226 8.28 7.59 17.82
CA ARG A 226 7.90 8.72 17.00
C ARG A 226 8.98 9.80 17.12
N PRO A 227 9.41 10.42 16.02
CA PRO A 227 10.29 11.59 16.10
C PRO A 227 9.63 12.65 17.00
N SER A 228 10.40 13.26 17.88
CA SER A 228 9.98 14.31 18.82
C SER A 228 9.75 15.67 18.15
N THR A 229 9.01 15.71 17.07
CA THR A 229 8.56 16.96 16.44
C THR A 229 7.11 17.19 16.81
N GLU A 230 6.66 18.46 16.84
CA GLU A 230 5.24 18.78 17.01
C GLU A 230 4.40 17.90 16.08
N VAL A 231 3.70 16.95 16.67
CA VAL A 231 2.95 15.95 15.90
C VAL A 231 1.52 16.45 15.83
N TYR A 232 1.09 16.77 14.63
CA TYR A 232 -0.31 17.09 14.37
C TYR A 232 -1.06 15.78 14.08
N TYR A 233 -2.20 15.59 14.74
CA TYR A 233 -3.06 14.41 14.55
C TYR A 233 -4.32 14.79 13.76
N ASN A 234 -4.90 13.82 13.05
CA ASN A 234 -6.24 13.98 12.50
C ASN A 234 -7.28 14.01 13.62
N ARG A 235 -8.53 14.34 13.29
CA ARG A 235 -9.63 14.45 14.29
C ARG A 235 -9.90 13.15 15.01
N ALA A 236 -9.68 12.00 14.35
CA ALA A 236 -9.80 10.68 14.95
C ALA A 236 -8.61 10.30 15.84
N GLY A 237 -7.51 11.09 15.82
CA GLY A 237 -6.29 10.79 16.59
C GLY A 237 -5.46 9.61 16.06
N THR A 238 -5.79 9.08 14.88
CA THR A 238 -5.20 7.84 14.35
C THR A 238 -4.01 8.08 13.43
N GLY A 239 -3.81 9.28 12.93
CA GLY A 239 -2.71 9.58 12.00
C GLY A 239 -2.06 10.92 12.30
N THR A 240 -0.90 11.16 11.71
CA THR A 240 -0.11 12.37 11.90
C THR A 240 -0.07 13.19 10.62
N PHE A 241 0.19 14.49 10.76
CA PHE A 241 0.38 15.40 9.63
C PHE A 241 1.86 15.75 9.47
N PRO A 242 2.39 15.75 8.24
CA PRO A 242 3.73 16.25 7.97
C PRO A 242 3.91 17.73 8.31
N TRP A 243 2.86 18.53 8.12
CA TRP A 243 2.82 19.99 8.26
C TRP A 243 1.56 20.47 8.97
N LYS A 244 1.59 21.73 9.37
CA LYS A 244 0.44 22.41 9.96
C LYS A 244 -0.69 22.57 8.93
N LYS A 245 -1.93 22.34 9.36
CA LYS A 245 -3.13 22.48 8.53
C LYS A 245 -3.42 23.93 8.17
N TYR A 246 -4.04 24.10 7.00
CA TYR A 246 -4.55 25.38 6.48
C TYR A 246 -3.48 26.46 6.27
N GLU A 247 -2.20 26.10 6.35
CA GLU A 247 -1.11 26.98 5.96
C GLU A 247 -0.60 26.61 4.58
N LEU A 248 -0.37 27.62 3.75
CA LEU A 248 0.28 27.42 2.45
C LEU A 248 1.76 27.10 2.66
N THR A 249 2.32 26.40 1.69
CA THR A 249 3.75 26.08 1.67
C THR A 249 4.41 26.66 0.41
N ASP A 250 5.66 27.04 0.53
CA ASP A 250 6.53 27.47 -0.56
C ASP A 250 7.41 26.33 -1.10
N LYS A 251 7.14 25.09 -0.68
CA LYS A 251 7.91 23.92 -1.12
C LYS A 251 7.58 23.55 -2.55
N THR A 252 8.61 23.02 -3.23
CA THR A 252 8.48 22.39 -4.56
C THR A 252 8.17 20.89 -4.42
N PHE A 253 7.75 20.23 -5.50
CA PHE A 253 7.50 18.77 -5.48
C PHE A 253 8.69 17.95 -4.97
N PRO A 254 9.95 18.19 -5.44
CA PRO A 254 11.11 17.51 -4.86
C PRO A 254 11.22 17.67 -3.34
N GLN A 255 11.04 18.89 -2.85
CA GLN A 255 11.11 19.19 -1.41
C GLN A 255 9.98 18.54 -0.61
N ILE A 256 8.78 18.42 -1.18
CA ILE A 256 7.66 17.67 -0.57
C ILE A 256 8.03 16.19 -0.44
N LEU A 257 8.47 15.57 -1.55
CA LEU A 257 8.81 14.15 -1.55
C LEU A 257 9.98 13.85 -0.59
N ASP A 258 11.03 14.69 -0.63
CA ASP A 258 12.19 14.51 0.23
C ASP A 258 11.80 14.65 1.72
N ALA A 259 11.01 15.65 2.09
CA ALA A 259 10.58 15.86 3.47
C ALA A 259 9.66 14.73 3.99
N VAL A 260 8.74 14.23 3.16
CA VAL A 260 7.87 13.10 3.55
C VAL A 260 8.69 11.82 3.64
N ALA A 261 9.58 11.55 2.68
CA ALA A 261 10.44 10.37 2.69
C ALA A 261 11.47 10.37 3.83
N GLU A 262 11.91 11.55 4.28
CA GLU A 262 12.78 11.68 5.44
C GLU A 262 12.03 11.45 6.75
N LYS A 263 10.81 11.99 6.86
CA LYS A 263 10.01 11.88 8.07
C LYS A 263 9.33 10.51 8.22
N TYR A 264 8.91 9.89 7.11
CA TYR A 264 8.19 8.62 7.07
C TYR A 264 8.80 7.67 6.01
N PRO A 265 10.10 7.29 6.14
CA PRO A 265 10.84 6.55 5.10
C PRO A 265 10.19 5.22 4.74
N ASP A 266 9.61 4.54 5.73
CA ASP A 266 9.09 3.19 5.64
C ASP A 266 7.56 3.15 5.44
N GLN A 267 6.90 4.31 5.49
CA GLN A 267 5.48 4.45 5.14
C GLN A 267 5.28 4.14 3.65
N TYR A 268 4.25 3.37 3.30
CA TYR A 268 3.93 3.16 1.90
C TYR A 268 3.51 4.46 1.21
N ALA A 269 4.19 4.76 0.11
CA ALA A 269 3.76 5.77 -0.85
C ALA A 269 2.76 5.18 -1.85
N PHE A 270 3.04 3.94 -2.32
CA PHE A 270 2.23 3.25 -3.32
C PHE A 270 2.00 1.80 -2.96
N LYS A 271 0.76 1.36 -3.16
CA LYS A 271 0.37 -0.04 -3.07
C LYS A 271 -0.70 -0.36 -4.11
N TYR A 272 -0.29 -0.99 -5.19
CA TYR A 272 -1.22 -1.44 -6.23
C TYR A 272 -1.91 -2.74 -5.82
N THR A 273 -3.22 -2.82 -6.04
CA THR A 273 -4.01 -4.04 -5.79
C THR A 273 -3.89 -5.04 -6.95
N THR A 274 -3.68 -4.55 -8.16
CA THR A 274 -3.77 -5.34 -9.40
C THR A 274 -2.44 -5.48 -10.14
N LEU A 275 -1.39 -4.81 -9.69
CA LEU A 275 -0.04 -4.86 -10.23
C LEU A 275 0.95 -5.16 -9.11
N ASP A 276 2.05 -5.83 -9.44
CA ASP A 276 3.15 -6.06 -8.50
C ASP A 276 4.02 -4.80 -8.38
N TYR A 277 3.45 -3.76 -7.77
CA TYR A 277 4.17 -2.53 -7.49
C TYR A 277 3.76 -1.97 -6.13
N THR A 278 4.66 -2.13 -5.16
CA THR A 278 4.54 -1.56 -3.82
C THR A 278 5.83 -0.83 -3.48
N ARG A 279 5.74 0.40 -2.98
CA ARG A 279 6.90 1.24 -2.64
C ARG A 279 6.64 2.02 -1.36
N THR A 280 7.62 2.00 -0.46
CA THR A 280 7.68 2.99 0.63
C THR A 280 8.09 4.36 0.07
N TYR A 281 7.91 5.43 0.85
CA TYR A 281 8.36 6.77 0.45
C TYR A 281 9.87 6.81 0.16
N SER A 282 10.69 6.11 0.95
CA SER A 282 12.13 6.01 0.71
C SER A 282 12.45 5.29 -0.60
N GLN A 283 11.76 4.19 -0.89
CA GLN A 283 11.94 3.44 -2.13
C GLN A 283 11.46 4.25 -3.34
N PHE A 284 10.27 4.85 -3.25
CA PHE A 284 9.72 5.68 -4.32
C PHE A 284 10.62 6.87 -4.64
N ARG A 285 11.16 7.56 -3.62
CA ARG A 285 12.15 8.63 -3.81
C ARG A 285 13.36 8.16 -4.59
N LYS A 286 13.90 6.98 -4.28
CA LYS A 286 15.04 6.40 -5.01
C LYS A 286 14.68 6.06 -6.47
N ASP A 287 13.49 5.53 -6.71
CA ASP A 287 13.02 5.25 -8.06
C ASP A 287 12.84 6.55 -8.86
N VAL A 288 12.29 7.60 -8.25
CA VAL A 288 12.20 8.94 -8.85
C VAL A 288 13.57 9.52 -9.17
N ASP A 289 14.56 9.40 -8.27
CA ASP A 289 15.93 9.87 -8.51
C ASP A 289 16.57 9.17 -9.70
N ARG A 290 16.34 7.87 -9.83
CA ARG A 290 16.85 7.05 -10.93
C ARG A 290 16.22 7.45 -12.27
N VAL A 291 14.90 7.63 -12.33
CA VAL A 291 14.21 8.09 -13.56
C VAL A 291 14.58 9.54 -13.89
N ALA A 292 14.74 10.40 -12.89
CA ALA A 292 15.22 11.77 -13.07
C ALA A 292 16.62 11.82 -13.69
N ALA A 293 17.55 10.99 -13.20
CA ALA A 293 18.88 10.83 -13.79
C ALA A 293 18.80 10.32 -15.25
N ALA A 294 17.90 9.37 -15.54
CA ALA A 294 17.70 8.88 -16.89
C ALA A 294 17.18 9.97 -17.85
N PHE A 295 16.24 10.81 -17.42
CA PHE A 295 15.79 11.96 -18.23
C PHE A 295 16.92 12.95 -18.46
N ILE A 296 17.80 13.18 -17.49
CA ILE A 296 18.99 14.01 -17.68
C ILE A 296 19.91 13.41 -18.76
N ALA A 297 20.15 12.10 -18.72
CA ALA A 297 20.96 11.39 -19.70
C ALA A 297 20.37 11.47 -21.12
N LEU A 298 19.03 11.47 -21.24
CA LEU A 298 18.31 11.72 -22.52
C LEU A 298 18.34 13.19 -22.99
N GLY A 299 19.05 14.06 -22.28
CA GLY A 299 19.16 15.47 -22.64
C GLY A 299 18.00 16.36 -22.22
N VAL A 300 17.10 15.88 -21.37
CA VAL A 300 16.02 16.72 -20.82
C VAL A 300 16.62 17.80 -19.92
N LYS A 301 16.27 19.05 -20.21
CA LYS A 301 16.76 20.24 -19.47
C LYS A 301 15.62 20.86 -18.66
N PRO A 302 15.91 21.70 -17.66
CA PRO A 302 14.89 22.51 -17.02
C PRO A 302 14.09 23.32 -18.04
N GLY A 303 12.76 23.35 -17.87
CA GLY A 303 11.83 23.96 -18.80
C GLY A 303 11.48 23.13 -20.05
N TYR A 304 12.13 21.97 -20.27
CA TYR A 304 11.72 21.04 -21.32
C TYR A 304 10.44 20.31 -20.94
N HIS A 305 9.67 19.90 -21.94
CA HIS A 305 8.39 19.26 -21.75
C HIS A 305 8.48 17.74 -21.91
N VAL A 306 8.03 17.01 -20.91
CA VAL A 306 7.92 15.54 -20.91
C VAL A 306 6.44 15.18 -20.93
N ALA A 307 5.96 14.61 -22.02
CA ALA A 307 4.58 14.16 -22.12
C ALA A 307 4.43 12.72 -21.59
N VAL A 308 3.31 12.45 -20.92
CA VAL A 308 2.94 11.09 -20.51
C VAL A 308 1.56 10.74 -21.06
N TRP A 309 1.50 9.65 -21.85
CA TRP A 309 0.30 9.14 -22.49
C TRP A 309 0.03 7.71 -22.03
N ALA A 310 -0.50 7.59 -20.84
CA ALA A 310 -0.72 6.31 -20.19
C ALA A 310 -1.92 6.37 -19.22
N THR A 311 -2.42 5.20 -18.87
CA THR A 311 -3.34 5.03 -17.74
C THR A 311 -2.57 5.17 -16.40
N ASN A 312 -3.21 4.89 -15.26
CA ASN A 312 -2.59 5.06 -13.94
C ASN A 312 -1.58 3.93 -13.63
N VAL A 313 -0.60 3.71 -14.51
CA VAL A 313 0.50 2.74 -14.31
C VAL A 313 1.63 3.36 -13.47
N PRO A 314 2.50 2.56 -12.83
CA PRO A 314 3.60 3.08 -12.01
C PRO A 314 4.49 4.09 -12.74
N GLU A 315 4.76 3.85 -14.01
CA GLU A 315 5.62 4.69 -14.86
C GLU A 315 5.03 6.08 -15.08
N TRP A 316 3.68 6.22 -15.01
CA TRP A 316 3.03 7.54 -15.04
C TRP A 316 3.48 8.40 -13.85
N PHE A 317 3.43 7.82 -12.65
CA PHE A 317 3.81 8.52 -11.42
C PHE A 317 5.31 8.79 -11.38
N LEU A 318 6.13 7.83 -11.79
CA LEU A 318 7.59 8.00 -11.88
C LEU A 318 7.95 9.10 -12.88
N THR A 319 7.29 9.14 -14.04
CA THR A 319 7.49 10.18 -15.06
C THR A 319 7.15 11.57 -14.52
N PHE A 320 5.99 11.70 -13.84
CA PHE A 320 5.59 12.97 -13.21
C PHE A 320 6.64 13.47 -12.22
N TRP A 321 6.91 12.66 -11.19
CA TRP A 321 7.80 13.07 -10.10
C TRP A 321 9.25 13.29 -10.56
N ALA A 322 9.72 12.50 -11.52
CA ALA A 322 11.05 12.66 -12.09
C ALA A 322 11.20 13.90 -12.96
N ALA A 323 10.21 14.18 -13.83
CA ALA A 323 10.21 15.38 -14.65
C ALA A 323 10.22 16.65 -13.80
N VAL A 324 9.31 16.76 -12.83
CA VAL A 324 9.25 17.92 -11.95
C VAL A 324 10.48 18.03 -11.02
N LYS A 325 11.17 16.92 -10.71
CA LYS A 325 12.39 16.91 -9.90
C LYS A 325 13.60 17.52 -10.59
N ILE A 326 13.64 17.51 -11.92
CA ILE A 326 14.73 18.11 -12.70
C ILE A 326 14.37 19.46 -13.29
N GLY A 327 13.20 20.02 -12.94
CA GLY A 327 12.69 21.29 -13.44
C GLY A 327 12.10 21.21 -14.84
N ALA A 328 11.81 20.01 -15.35
CA ALA A 328 11.03 19.82 -16.57
C ALA A 328 9.53 19.95 -16.27
N VAL A 329 8.76 20.27 -17.30
CA VAL A 329 7.31 20.41 -17.23
C VAL A 329 6.64 19.12 -17.69
N LEU A 330 5.82 18.52 -16.85
CA LEU A 330 5.02 17.38 -17.28
C LEU A 330 3.84 17.83 -18.11
N VAL A 331 3.63 17.20 -19.26
CA VAL A 331 2.46 17.38 -20.13
C VAL A 331 1.58 16.14 -20.04
N THR A 332 0.35 16.31 -19.57
CA THR A 332 -0.59 15.20 -19.47
C THR A 332 -1.38 15.02 -20.74
N VAL A 333 -1.39 13.79 -21.30
CA VAL A 333 -2.11 13.45 -22.51
C VAL A 333 -3.36 12.65 -22.17
N ASN A 334 -4.51 13.09 -22.67
CA ASN A 334 -5.78 12.38 -22.46
C ASN A 334 -5.75 11.00 -23.14
N THR A 335 -6.08 9.95 -22.39
CA THR A 335 -6.07 8.57 -22.89
C THR A 335 -7.06 8.28 -24.02
N ALA A 336 -8.05 9.14 -24.22
CA ALA A 336 -9.02 9.01 -25.32
C ALA A 336 -8.60 9.69 -26.63
N TYR A 337 -7.48 10.44 -26.65
CA TYR A 337 -7.05 11.16 -27.83
C TYR A 337 -6.73 10.22 -29.00
N LYS A 338 -7.09 10.70 -30.22
CA LYS A 338 -6.75 10.09 -31.47
C LYS A 338 -5.64 10.92 -32.14
N ILE A 339 -5.30 10.58 -33.38
CA ILE A 339 -4.14 11.14 -34.06
C ILE A 339 -4.15 12.69 -34.15
N GLN A 340 -5.31 13.30 -34.42
CA GLN A 340 -5.39 14.74 -34.59
C GLN A 340 -5.16 15.51 -33.28
N GLU A 341 -5.78 15.03 -32.20
CA GLU A 341 -5.61 15.64 -30.87
C GLU A 341 -4.20 15.39 -30.32
N ALA A 342 -3.66 14.19 -30.54
CA ALA A 342 -2.30 13.83 -30.12
C ALA A 342 -1.25 14.67 -30.86
N GLU A 343 -1.36 14.80 -32.19
CA GLU A 343 -0.47 15.66 -32.99
C GLU A 343 -0.53 17.11 -32.51
N TYR A 344 -1.75 17.65 -32.35
CA TYR A 344 -1.94 19.01 -31.91
C TYR A 344 -1.30 19.23 -30.52
N LEU A 345 -1.58 18.38 -29.54
CA LEU A 345 -1.06 18.53 -28.18
C LEU A 345 0.46 18.43 -28.14
N LEU A 346 1.04 17.37 -28.71
CA LEU A 346 2.49 17.12 -28.69
C LEU A 346 3.28 18.23 -29.41
N ARG A 347 2.70 18.79 -30.46
CA ARG A 347 3.28 19.88 -31.23
C ARG A 347 3.16 21.21 -30.50
N GLN A 348 1.97 21.54 -30.00
CA GLN A 348 1.68 22.80 -29.33
C GLN A 348 2.38 22.90 -27.98
N SER A 349 2.60 21.78 -27.30
CA SER A 349 3.35 21.73 -26.05
C SER A 349 4.87 21.65 -26.24
N ASP A 350 5.39 21.70 -27.45
CA ASP A 350 6.84 21.52 -27.71
C ASP A 350 7.42 20.29 -26.99
N THR A 351 6.70 19.19 -27.01
CA THR A 351 7.08 17.97 -26.29
C THR A 351 8.45 17.46 -26.75
N HIS A 352 9.39 17.38 -25.81
CA HIS A 352 10.75 16.86 -26.05
C HIS A 352 10.82 15.34 -25.87
N THR A 353 10.16 14.79 -24.88
CA THR A 353 10.17 13.36 -24.57
C THR A 353 8.74 12.89 -24.35
N LEU A 354 8.35 11.80 -24.99
CA LEU A 354 7.04 11.15 -24.82
C LEU A 354 7.23 9.80 -24.13
N VAL A 355 6.54 9.59 -23.02
CA VAL A 355 6.41 8.30 -22.33
C VAL A 355 5.01 7.77 -22.58
N MET A 356 4.87 6.55 -23.12
CA MET A 356 3.55 6.04 -23.52
C MET A 356 3.40 4.53 -23.32
N ILE A 357 2.17 4.08 -23.04
CA ILE A 357 1.73 2.68 -23.18
C ILE A 357 1.35 2.39 -24.63
N GLU A 358 1.14 1.12 -24.98
CA GLU A 358 0.86 0.70 -26.34
C GLU A 358 -0.49 1.21 -26.86
N ASN A 359 -1.52 1.10 -26.02
CA ASN A 359 -2.90 1.46 -26.37
C ASN A 359 -3.76 1.69 -25.13
N CYS A 360 -4.93 2.27 -25.31
CA CYS A 360 -5.98 2.30 -24.30
C CYS A 360 -7.35 2.24 -24.97
N LYS A 361 -8.13 1.19 -24.65
CA LYS A 361 -9.44 0.93 -25.27
C LYS A 361 -9.31 0.88 -26.82
N ASP A 362 -9.98 1.81 -27.49
CA ASP A 362 -10.00 1.95 -28.96
C ASP A 362 -8.96 2.94 -29.52
N SER A 363 -8.04 3.42 -28.66
CA SER A 363 -6.94 4.31 -29.06
C SER A 363 -5.63 3.53 -29.17
N ASP A 364 -5.15 3.35 -30.39
CA ASP A 364 -3.86 2.72 -30.72
C ASP A 364 -2.75 3.77 -30.73
N TYR A 365 -2.10 3.98 -29.56
CA TYR A 365 -1.06 5.01 -29.43
C TYR A 365 0.17 4.67 -30.24
N LYS A 366 0.53 3.38 -30.31
CA LYS A 366 1.66 2.90 -31.12
C LYS A 366 1.45 3.26 -32.57
N GLY A 367 0.32 2.86 -33.17
CA GLY A 367 0.01 3.16 -34.56
C GLY A 367 -0.06 4.67 -34.85
N ILE A 368 -0.61 5.45 -33.91
CA ILE A 368 -0.64 6.91 -34.02
C ILE A 368 0.78 7.50 -34.06
N ILE A 369 1.67 7.09 -33.20
CA ILE A 369 3.05 7.63 -33.16
C ILE A 369 3.87 7.12 -34.34
N GLU A 370 3.68 5.88 -34.81
CA GLU A 370 4.32 5.37 -36.04
C GLU A 370 3.87 6.15 -37.31
N GLU A 371 2.62 6.62 -37.33
CA GLU A 371 2.10 7.48 -38.42
C GLU A 371 2.61 8.93 -38.32
N LEU A 372 2.69 9.48 -37.11
CA LEU A 372 3.19 10.83 -36.88
C LEU A 372 4.71 10.93 -37.05
N CYS A 373 5.45 9.88 -36.77
CA CYS A 373 6.90 9.82 -36.75
C CYS A 373 7.41 8.60 -37.52
N PRO A 374 7.21 8.53 -38.86
CA PRO A 374 7.67 7.39 -39.65
C PRO A 374 9.19 7.20 -39.64
N GLU A 375 9.93 8.22 -39.22
CA GLU A 375 11.38 8.22 -39.05
C GLU A 375 11.83 7.21 -37.98
N LEU A 376 10.96 6.85 -37.03
CA LEU A 376 11.24 5.85 -35.99
C LEU A 376 11.61 4.48 -36.58
N LYS A 377 11.07 4.09 -37.73
CA LYS A 377 11.36 2.80 -38.38
C LYS A 377 12.84 2.61 -38.77
N THR A 378 13.57 3.69 -38.97
CA THR A 378 14.98 3.66 -39.33
C THR A 378 15.90 4.22 -38.26
N LEU A 379 15.34 4.79 -37.19
CA LEU A 379 16.09 5.35 -36.09
C LEU A 379 16.71 4.23 -35.23
N LYS A 380 17.98 4.38 -34.89
CA LYS A 380 18.60 3.48 -33.92
C LYS A 380 18.19 3.88 -32.50
N LYS A 381 17.95 2.88 -31.66
CA LYS A 381 17.65 3.10 -30.26
C LYS A 381 18.68 4.03 -29.60
N GLY A 382 18.19 5.04 -28.87
CA GLY A 382 19.02 6.00 -28.16
C GLY A 382 19.52 7.17 -29.00
N GLU A 383 19.31 7.18 -30.32
CA GLU A 383 19.52 8.34 -31.14
C GLU A 383 18.32 9.31 -31.04
N PRO A 384 18.56 10.63 -31.06
CA PRO A 384 17.47 11.61 -30.98
C PRO A 384 16.62 11.58 -32.25
N LEU A 385 15.31 11.55 -32.10
CA LEU A 385 14.34 11.65 -33.17
C LEU A 385 14.31 13.07 -33.75
N TYR A 386 14.21 13.17 -35.06
CA TYR A 386 13.96 14.41 -35.80
C TYR A 386 12.76 14.21 -36.74
N SER A 387 11.56 14.41 -36.18
CA SER A 387 10.33 14.26 -36.95
C SER A 387 9.89 15.58 -37.60
N GLU A 388 9.40 15.48 -38.83
CA GLU A 388 8.83 16.62 -39.57
C GLU A 388 7.55 17.14 -38.89
N LYS A 389 6.67 16.22 -38.47
CA LYS A 389 5.39 16.56 -37.80
C LYS A 389 5.56 17.02 -36.36
N LEU A 390 6.52 16.44 -35.62
CA LEU A 390 6.78 16.74 -34.22
C LEU A 390 8.22 17.27 -34.02
N PRO A 391 8.51 18.51 -34.42
CA PRO A 391 9.89 19.01 -34.56
C PRO A 391 10.66 19.13 -33.27
N PHE A 392 10.00 19.14 -32.11
CA PHE A 392 10.64 19.19 -30.80
C PHE A 392 10.83 17.80 -30.17
N LEU A 393 10.11 16.77 -30.64
CA LEU A 393 10.20 15.42 -30.09
C LEU A 393 11.58 14.81 -30.41
N ARG A 394 12.26 14.37 -29.35
CA ARG A 394 13.58 13.73 -29.42
C ARG A 394 13.57 12.28 -28.94
N ASN A 395 12.71 11.97 -28.00
CA ASN A 395 12.68 10.65 -27.39
C ASN A 395 11.25 10.12 -27.30
N VAL A 396 11.06 8.88 -27.70
CA VAL A 396 9.85 8.09 -27.45
C VAL A 396 10.23 6.93 -26.54
N ILE A 397 9.56 6.85 -25.40
CA ILE A 397 9.79 5.84 -24.36
C ILE A 397 8.53 5.00 -24.21
N THR A 398 8.66 3.69 -24.37
CA THR A 398 7.54 2.75 -24.33
C THR A 398 7.45 2.07 -22.95
N VAL A 399 6.23 1.85 -22.49
CA VAL A 399 5.93 1.19 -21.21
C VAL A 399 5.21 -0.12 -21.49
N GLY A 400 5.86 -1.25 -21.17
CA GLY A 400 5.28 -2.58 -21.30
C GLY A 400 5.25 -3.15 -22.73
N PHE A 401 5.85 -2.46 -23.69
CA PHE A 401 5.98 -2.94 -25.08
C PHE A 401 7.23 -2.38 -25.76
N SER A 402 7.58 -2.93 -26.93
CA SER A 402 8.71 -2.44 -27.74
C SER A 402 8.23 -1.88 -29.06
N MET A 403 8.95 -0.86 -29.57
CA MET A 403 8.68 -0.19 -30.83
C MET A 403 10.01 0.18 -31.50
N ASP A 404 10.05 0.18 -32.84
CA ASP A 404 11.24 0.58 -33.56
C ASP A 404 11.66 2.02 -33.22
N GLY A 405 12.96 2.24 -33.08
CA GLY A 405 13.53 3.56 -32.77
C GLY A 405 13.27 4.07 -31.35
N ALA A 406 12.36 3.45 -30.60
CA ALA A 406 12.05 3.83 -29.21
C ALA A 406 12.82 2.99 -28.20
N MET A 407 13.07 3.55 -27.01
CA MET A 407 13.59 2.82 -25.86
C MET A 407 12.43 2.39 -24.97
N THR A 408 12.56 1.24 -24.30
CA THR A 408 11.62 0.90 -23.23
C THR A 408 11.93 1.73 -21.98
N PHE A 409 10.97 1.79 -21.06
CA PHE A 409 11.15 2.52 -19.79
C PHE A 409 12.30 1.94 -18.97
N GLU A 410 12.48 0.64 -19.02
CA GLU A 410 13.58 -0.08 -18.37
C GLU A 410 14.92 0.29 -19.01
N GLU A 411 15.05 0.21 -20.36
CA GLU A 411 16.25 0.60 -21.09
C GLU A 411 16.63 2.07 -20.81
N MET A 412 15.63 2.96 -20.82
CA MET A 412 15.84 4.36 -20.43
C MET A 412 16.38 4.47 -19.00
N THR A 413 15.78 3.74 -18.08
CA THR A 413 16.14 3.83 -16.65
C THR A 413 17.59 3.36 -16.39
N GLU A 414 18.12 2.44 -17.20
CA GLU A 414 19.54 2.02 -17.13
C GLU A 414 20.52 3.16 -17.42
N LEU A 415 20.13 4.15 -18.22
CA LEU A 415 20.96 5.34 -18.47
C LEU A 415 21.24 6.17 -17.22
N SER A 416 20.48 5.98 -16.17
CA SER A 416 20.67 6.66 -14.88
C SER A 416 22.09 6.48 -14.32
N ALA A 417 22.75 5.37 -14.62
CA ALA A 417 24.12 5.08 -14.18
C ALA A 417 25.17 6.06 -14.75
N THR A 418 24.83 6.80 -15.81
CA THR A 418 25.72 7.78 -16.46
C THR A 418 25.67 9.18 -15.82
N VAL A 419 24.71 9.41 -14.91
CA VAL A 419 24.49 10.72 -14.29
C VAL A 419 24.73 10.64 -12.78
N SER A 420 25.50 11.57 -12.25
CA SER A 420 25.77 11.59 -10.81
C SER A 420 24.54 11.97 -9.98
N PRO A 421 24.37 11.42 -8.78
CA PRO A 421 23.30 11.84 -7.86
C PRO A 421 23.39 13.34 -7.49
N GLU A 422 24.57 13.93 -7.52
CA GLU A 422 24.82 15.36 -7.28
C GLU A 422 24.12 16.23 -8.32
N GLU A 423 24.14 15.81 -9.59
CA GLU A 423 23.49 16.56 -10.67
C GLU A 423 21.98 16.58 -10.50
N VAL A 424 21.38 15.45 -10.10
CA VAL A 424 19.94 15.39 -9.79
C VAL A 424 19.61 16.33 -8.63
N ARG A 425 20.39 16.28 -7.53
CA ARG A 425 20.20 17.17 -6.37
C ARG A 425 20.38 18.64 -6.75
N ARG A 426 21.39 18.95 -7.54
CA ARG A 426 21.66 20.31 -8.01
C ARG A 426 20.48 20.89 -8.79
N ARG A 427 19.89 20.10 -9.70
CA ARG A 427 18.70 20.53 -10.47
C ARG A 427 17.48 20.69 -9.55
N ALA A 428 17.22 19.73 -8.67
CA ALA A 428 16.12 19.81 -7.72
C ALA A 428 16.19 21.06 -6.81
N ALA A 429 17.40 21.40 -6.36
CA ALA A 429 17.63 22.58 -5.51
C ALA A 429 17.45 23.92 -6.24
N ALA A 430 17.56 23.94 -7.56
CA ALA A 430 17.42 25.16 -8.35
C ALA A 430 15.96 25.53 -8.67
N ILE A 431 15.01 24.62 -8.42
CA ILE A 431 13.60 24.79 -8.74
C ILE A 431 12.93 25.75 -7.76
N LYS A 432 12.11 26.65 -8.29
CA LYS A 432 11.34 27.62 -7.51
C LYS A 432 9.85 27.21 -7.46
N PRO A 433 9.13 27.56 -6.40
CA PRO A 433 7.68 27.30 -6.31
C PRO A 433 6.87 27.88 -7.48
N THR A 434 7.36 28.96 -8.08
CA THR A 434 6.75 29.65 -9.21
C THR A 434 7.07 29.04 -10.58
N ASP A 435 8.00 28.08 -10.64
CA ASP A 435 8.30 27.38 -11.90
C ASP A 435 7.12 26.50 -12.30
N VAL A 436 6.90 26.38 -13.62
CA VAL A 436 5.85 25.52 -14.16
C VAL A 436 6.21 24.07 -13.96
N ALA A 437 5.32 23.32 -13.32
CA ALA A 437 5.49 21.90 -13.05
C ALA A 437 4.68 21.02 -14.03
N ASN A 438 3.52 21.51 -14.46
CA ASN A 438 2.61 20.73 -15.28
C ASN A 438 1.86 21.60 -16.28
N MET A 439 1.55 21.01 -17.43
CA MET A 439 0.67 21.57 -18.44
C MET A 439 -0.56 20.67 -18.59
N GLN A 440 -1.73 21.19 -18.20
CA GLN A 440 -3.02 20.53 -18.32
C GLN A 440 -3.77 21.04 -19.55
N TYR A 441 -4.30 20.12 -20.36
CA TYR A 441 -5.11 20.49 -21.51
C TYR A 441 -6.60 20.44 -21.16
N THR A 442 -7.29 21.56 -21.42
CA THR A 442 -8.74 21.67 -21.21
C THR A 442 -9.46 21.82 -22.53
N SER A 443 -10.69 21.30 -22.63
CA SER A 443 -11.56 21.54 -23.78
C SER A 443 -11.90 23.04 -23.84
N GLY A 444 -11.30 23.73 -24.79
CA GLY A 444 -11.55 25.16 -24.98
C GLY A 444 -12.93 25.42 -25.58
N THR A 445 -13.56 26.53 -25.23
CA THR A 445 -14.80 27.03 -25.83
C THR A 445 -14.62 27.42 -27.31
N THR A 446 -13.37 27.46 -27.82
CA THR A 446 -12.99 27.90 -29.18
C THR A 446 -12.54 26.78 -30.09
N GLY A 447 -12.79 25.50 -29.77
CA GLY A 447 -12.57 24.34 -30.64
C GLY A 447 -11.27 23.58 -30.42
N PHE A 448 -10.17 24.22 -30.03
CA PHE A 448 -8.90 23.55 -29.71
C PHE A 448 -8.60 23.55 -28.24
N PRO A 449 -8.05 22.44 -27.68
CA PRO A 449 -7.64 22.37 -26.29
C PRO A 449 -6.59 23.44 -25.94
N LYS A 450 -6.72 24.04 -24.77
CA LYS A 450 -5.78 25.04 -24.26
C LYS A 450 -4.87 24.41 -23.20
N GLY A 451 -3.55 24.62 -23.35
CA GLY A 451 -2.56 24.21 -22.36
C GLY A 451 -2.49 25.18 -21.19
N VAL A 452 -2.99 24.79 -20.04
CA VAL A 452 -2.93 25.57 -18.81
C VAL A 452 -1.63 25.23 -18.07
N MET A 453 -0.78 26.23 -17.86
CA MET A 453 0.49 26.09 -17.15
C MET A 453 0.26 26.24 -15.64
N LEU A 454 0.56 25.18 -14.90
CA LEU A 454 0.40 25.10 -13.45
C LEU A 454 1.78 25.05 -12.79
N THR A 455 2.00 25.96 -11.84
CA THR A 455 3.26 26.00 -11.07
C THR A 455 3.29 24.94 -9.97
N HIS A 456 4.49 24.67 -9.42
CA HIS A 456 4.63 23.85 -8.21
C HIS A 456 3.72 24.38 -7.09
N SER A 457 3.74 25.70 -6.87
CA SER A 457 2.91 26.35 -5.82
C SER A 457 1.42 26.15 -6.02
N ASN A 458 0.91 26.26 -7.27
CA ASN A 458 -0.50 26.05 -7.56
C ASN A 458 -0.95 24.64 -7.16
N ILE A 459 -0.24 23.63 -7.68
CA ILE A 459 -0.65 22.22 -7.53
C ILE A 459 -0.49 21.77 -6.08
N ILE A 460 0.67 22.05 -5.48
CA ILE A 460 0.98 21.60 -4.12
C ILE A 460 0.01 22.22 -3.10
N ASN A 461 -0.21 23.52 -3.18
CA ASN A 461 -1.09 24.19 -2.21
C ASN A 461 -2.56 23.80 -2.40
N ASP A 462 -3.02 23.64 -3.63
CA ASP A 462 -4.38 23.15 -3.89
C ASP A 462 -4.55 21.72 -3.33
N GLY A 463 -3.67 20.81 -3.68
CA GLY A 463 -3.70 19.43 -3.14
C GLY A 463 -3.56 19.39 -1.61
N LYS A 464 -2.68 20.22 -1.03
CA LYS A 464 -2.51 20.29 0.43
C LYS A 464 -3.79 20.79 1.12
N ILE A 465 -4.40 21.87 0.65
CA ILE A 465 -5.63 22.42 1.25
C ILE A 465 -6.80 21.44 1.10
N ILE A 466 -6.90 20.73 -0.02
CA ILE A 466 -7.89 19.66 -0.20
C ILE A 466 -7.67 18.56 0.84
N GLY A 467 -6.44 18.07 0.98
CA GLY A 467 -6.10 17.08 1.99
C GLY A 467 -6.34 17.53 3.43
N ASP A 468 -6.03 18.79 3.74
CA ASP A 468 -6.33 19.40 5.04
C ASP A 468 -7.85 19.39 5.33
N ARG A 469 -8.70 19.68 4.33
CA ARG A 469 -10.16 19.65 4.46
C ARG A 469 -10.73 18.24 4.58
N MET A 470 -10.16 17.29 3.85
CA MET A 470 -10.49 15.87 3.95
C MET A 470 -9.94 15.22 5.23
N ASP A 471 -9.17 15.97 6.02
CA ASP A 471 -8.50 15.48 7.24
C ASP A 471 -7.55 14.32 6.96
N LEU A 472 -6.89 14.33 5.80
CA LEU A 472 -5.94 13.28 5.41
C LEU A 472 -4.70 13.28 6.30
N SER A 473 -4.17 12.11 6.55
CA SER A 473 -3.00 11.89 7.43
C SER A 473 -2.19 10.69 6.95
N THR A 474 -1.13 10.36 7.67
CA THR A 474 -0.34 9.15 7.43
C THR A 474 -1.14 7.85 7.58
N ALA A 475 -2.27 7.86 8.28
CA ALA A 475 -3.15 6.70 8.43
C ALA A 475 -4.02 6.43 7.19
N ASP A 476 -4.08 7.37 6.25
CA ASP A 476 -5.02 7.29 5.14
C ASP A 476 -4.49 6.50 3.95
N ARG A 477 -5.42 5.79 3.32
CA ARG A 477 -5.22 4.98 2.13
C ARG A 477 -6.20 5.45 1.05
N MET A 478 -5.65 6.10 0.03
CA MET A 478 -6.42 6.72 -1.05
C MET A 478 -6.45 5.83 -2.28
N MET A 479 -7.62 5.27 -2.61
CA MET A 479 -7.79 4.60 -3.90
C MET A 479 -7.80 5.60 -5.05
N VAL A 480 -6.99 5.34 -6.07
CA VAL A 480 -6.93 6.14 -7.29
C VAL A 480 -7.60 5.38 -8.43
N GLN A 481 -8.85 5.70 -8.70
CA GLN A 481 -9.63 5.14 -9.81
C GLN A 481 -9.94 6.16 -10.91
N VAL A 482 -9.73 7.45 -10.61
CA VAL A 482 -9.89 8.56 -11.56
C VAL A 482 -8.64 8.73 -12.41
N PRO A 483 -8.75 9.23 -13.67
CA PRO A 483 -7.60 9.35 -14.56
C PRO A 483 -6.57 10.36 -14.06
N MET A 484 -5.29 9.98 -14.09
CA MET A 484 -4.19 10.83 -13.68
C MET A 484 -3.87 11.98 -14.64
N PHE A 485 -4.24 11.84 -15.91
CA PHE A 485 -4.06 12.93 -16.88
C PHE A 485 -4.97 14.15 -16.62
N HIS A 486 -5.94 14.02 -15.72
CA HIS A 486 -6.84 15.08 -15.27
C HIS A 486 -6.47 15.54 -13.87
N CYS A 487 -6.68 16.84 -13.55
CA CYS A 487 -6.40 17.39 -12.22
C CYS A 487 -7.16 16.68 -11.10
N PHE A 488 -8.30 16.05 -11.37
CA PHE A 488 -9.01 15.24 -10.38
C PHE A 488 -8.17 14.08 -9.87
N GLY A 489 -7.42 13.40 -10.75
CA GLY A 489 -6.45 12.37 -10.36
C GLY A 489 -5.15 12.98 -9.80
N MET A 490 -4.56 13.92 -10.54
CA MET A 490 -3.22 14.43 -10.23
C MET A 490 -3.22 15.35 -9.00
N VAL A 491 -4.15 16.29 -8.90
CA VAL A 491 -4.18 17.29 -7.79
C VAL A 491 -5.01 16.76 -6.63
N LEU A 492 -6.31 16.48 -6.89
CA LEU A 492 -7.26 16.14 -5.82
C LEU A 492 -6.96 14.78 -5.18
N THR A 493 -6.37 13.86 -5.93
CA THR A 493 -6.11 12.50 -5.43
C THR A 493 -4.63 12.32 -5.08
N MET A 494 -3.71 12.38 -6.05
CA MET A 494 -2.28 12.13 -5.80
C MET A 494 -1.66 13.19 -4.90
N THR A 495 -1.77 14.47 -5.27
CA THR A 495 -1.07 15.52 -4.52
C THR A 495 -1.63 15.68 -3.12
N SER A 496 -2.94 15.56 -2.93
CA SER A 496 -3.57 15.68 -1.61
C SER A 496 -3.07 14.61 -0.62
N ILE A 497 -3.04 13.35 -1.03
CA ILE A 497 -2.61 12.27 -0.12
C ILE A 497 -1.10 12.26 0.09
N MET A 498 -0.29 12.48 -0.97
CA MET A 498 1.17 12.43 -0.85
C MET A 498 1.72 13.61 -0.05
N THR A 499 1.11 14.79 -0.10
CA THR A 499 1.45 15.89 0.80
C THR A 499 1.15 15.58 2.26
N HIS A 500 0.25 14.64 2.55
CA HIS A 500 -0.13 14.22 3.91
C HIS A 500 0.57 12.94 4.38
N GLY A 501 1.49 12.39 3.58
CA GLY A 501 2.23 11.18 3.95
C GLY A 501 1.39 9.90 3.98
N GLY A 502 0.20 9.92 3.39
CA GLY A 502 -0.66 8.74 3.28
C GLY A 502 -0.27 7.84 2.11
N THR A 503 -1.00 6.74 1.94
CA THR A 503 -0.73 5.71 0.93
C THR A 503 -1.64 5.88 -0.27
N LEU A 504 -1.08 5.91 -1.48
CA LEU A 504 -1.82 5.75 -2.73
C LEU A 504 -2.05 4.27 -3.04
N CYS A 505 -3.29 3.92 -3.36
CA CYS A 505 -3.68 2.59 -3.85
C CYS A 505 -4.26 2.72 -5.28
N PRO A 506 -3.40 2.82 -6.32
CA PRO A 506 -3.86 3.08 -7.66
C PRO A 506 -4.43 1.83 -8.32
N LEU A 507 -5.44 2.06 -9.17
CA LEU A 507 -5.92 1.11 -10.16
C LEU A 507 -5.53 1.65 -11.54
N PRO A 508 -5.00 0.81 -12.44
CA PRO A 508 -4.59 1.25 -13.78
C PRO A 508 -5.70 1.96 -14.56
N TYR A 509 -6.93 1.54 -14.35
CA TYR A 509 -8.15 2.16 -14.88
C TYR A 509 -9.35 1.80 -13.99
N PHE A 510 -10.42 2.57 -14.10
CA PHE A 510 -11.66 2.28 -13.39
C PHE A 510 -12.32 0.99 -13.89
N SER A 511 -12.64 0.12 -12.95
CA SER A 511 -13.52 -1.03 -13.11
C SER A 511 -14.27 -1.24 -11.80
N PRO A 512 -15.61 -1.38 -11.80
CA PRO A 512 -16.37 -1.60 -10.56
C PRO A 512 -15.83 -2.76 -9.74
N LYS A 513 -15.51 -3.88 -10.40
CA LYS A 513 -14.95 -5.07 -9.77
C LYS A 513 -13.62 -4.79 -9.06
N SER A 514 -12.67 -4.16 -9.78
CA SER A 514 -11.35 -3.84 -9.22
C SER A 514 -11.45 -2.80 -8.11
N SER A 515 -12.33 -1.82 -8.25
CA SER A 515 -12.54 -0.78 -7.23
C SER A 515 -13.10 -1.37 -5.94
N LEU A 516 -14.13 -2.22 -6.03
CA LEU A 516 -14.72 -2.89 -4.86
C LEU A 516 -13.72 -3.85 -4.19
N ALA A 517 -12.95 -4.59 -4.97
CA ALA A 517 -11.88 -5.45 -4.45
C ALA A 517 -10.81 -4.62 -3.73
N CYS A 518 -10.38 -3.49 -4.30
CA CYS A 518 -9.41 -2.59 -3.69
C CYS A 518 -9.90 -2.02 -2.36
N VAL A 519 -11.17 -1.60 -2.28
CA VAL A 519 -11.77 -1.07 -1.04
C VAL A 519 -11.60 -2.06 0.10
N THR A 520 -11.93 -3.33 -0.12
CA THR A 520 -11.84 -4.37 0.92
C THR A 520 -10.39 -4.75 1.21
N SER A 521 -9.60 -5.09 0.15
CA SER A 521 -8.25 -5.67 0.32
C SER A 521 -7.26 -4.68 0.90
N GLU A 522 -7.37 -3.40 0.51
CA GLU A 522 -6.47 -2.35 0.96
C GLU A 522 -7.00 -1.53 2.13
N LYS A 523 -8.16 -1.88 2.69
CA LYS A 523 -8.81 -1.12 3.77
C LYS A 523 -8.85 0.38 3.44
N ILE A 524 -9.40 0.71 2.29
CA ILE A 524 -9.40 2.08 1.76
C ILE A 524 -10.15 3.02 2.72
N THR A 525 -9.52 4.13 3.09
CA THR A 525 -10.13 5.15 3.96
C THR A 525 -10.74 6.29 3.18
N CYS A 526 -10.28 6.51 1.95
CA CYS A 526 -10.78 7.58 1.10
C CYS A 526 -10.61 7.26 -0.39
N PHE A 527 -11.54 7.72 -1.20
CA PHE A 527 -11.44 7.66 -2.67
C PHE A 527 -12.36 8.69 -3.33
N ASN A 528 -11.97 9.06 -4.53
CA ASN A 528 -12.66 10.05 -5.34
C ASN A 528 -13.27 9.39 -6.56
N GLY A 529 -14.39 9.95 -7.06
CA GLY A 529 -15.04 9.44 -8.25
C GLY A 529 -16.06 10.39 -8.84
N VAL A 530 -16.42 10.17 -10.09
CA VAL A 530 -17.56 10.85 -10.71
C VAL A 530 -18.83 10.03 -10.50
N PRO A 531 -20.03 10.66 -10.53
CA PRO A 531 -21.30 9.97 -10.24
C PRO A 531 -21.49 8.65 -11.01
N THR A 532 -21.08 8.59 -12.29
CA THR A 532 -21.18 7.38 -13.11
C THR A 532 -20.34 6.21 -12.58
N MET A 533 -19.19 6.49 -11.96
CA MET A 533 -18.36 5.45 -11.31
C MET A 533 -19.09 4.88 -10.09
N PHE A 534 -19.65 5.73 -9.23
CA PHE A 534 -20.41 5.27 -8.06
C PHE A 534 -21.65 4.47 -8.47
N ILE A 535 -22.41 4.94 -9.48
CA ILE A 535 -23.57 4.18 -10.00
C ILE A 535 -23.14 2.80 -10.49
N ALA A 536 -22.04 2.71 -11.22
CA ALA A 536 -21.53 1.42 -11.70
C ALA A 536 -21.06 0.51 -10.55
N MET A 537 -20.46 1.06 -9.50
CA MET A 537 -20.10 0.28 -8.29
C MET A 537 -21.34 -0.21 -7.55
N PHE A 538 -22.36 0.63 -7.35
CA PHE A 538 -23.62 0.24 -6.69
C PHE A 538 -24.37 -0.86 -7.44
N ALA A 539 -24.30 -0.86 -8.76
CA ALA A 539 -24.96 -1.87 -9.60
C ALA A 539 -24.19 -3.20 -9.68
N HIS A 540 -22.97 -3.27 -9.17
CA HIS A 540 -22.14 -4.47 -9.27
C HIS A 540 -22.50 -5.50 -8.18
N GLU A 541 -22.52 -6.79 -8.53
CA GLU A 541 -22.88 -7.89 -7.61
C GLU A 541 -21.99 -8.00 -6.36
N ASP A 542 -20.75 -7.53 -6.44
CA ASP A 542 -19.81 -7.55 -5.31
C ASP A 542 -20.02 -6.37 -4.36
N PHE A 543 -20.87 -5.40 -4.67
CA PHE A 543 -21.11 -4.24 -3.82
C PHE A 543 -21.57 -4.64 -2.41
N ALA A 544 -22.55 -5.56 -2.33
CA ALA A 544 -23.09 -6.03 -1.05
C ALA A 544 -22.09 -6.84 -0.21
N LYS A 545 -20.98 -7.31 -0.82
CA LYS A 545 -19.93 -8.09 -0.15
C LYS A 545 -18.70 -7.24 0.20
N THR A 546 -18.69 -5.97 -0.24
CA THR A 546 -17.54 -5.07 -0.06
C THR A 546 -17.55 -4.48 1.35
N ASP A 547 -16.41 -4.55 2.00
CA ASP A 547 -16.23 -3.93 3.32
C ASP A 547 -15.88 -2.44 3.18
N PHE A 548 -16.84 -1.58 3.44
CA PHE A 548 -16.70 -0.12 3.46
C PHE A 548 -16.42 0.44 4.86
N SER A 549 -16.23 -0.38 5.89
CA SER A 549 -16.12 0.06 7.29
C SER A 549 -14.97 1.05 7.52
N HIS A 550 -13.92 1.00 6.71
CA HIS A 550 -12.77 1.91 6.78
C HIS A 550 -12.96 3.21 5.99
N VAL A 551 -13.93 3.26 5.07
CA VAL A 551 -14.15 4.44 4.22
C VAL A 551 -14.76 5.56 5.05
N ARG A 552 -14.06 6.69 5.13
CA ARG A 552 -14.49 7.85 5.94
C ARG A 552 -14.72 9.13 5.16
N THR A 553 -14.11 9.26 3.98
CA THR A 553 -14.21 10.48 3.17
C THR A 553 -13.95 10.23 1.69
N GLY A 554 -14.32 11.19 0.85
CA GLY A 554 -14.09 11.20 -0.60
C GLY A 554 -14.78 12.40 -1.24
N ILE A 555 -14.57 12.56 -2.55
CA ILE A 555 -15.18 13.61 -3.37
C ILE A 555 -15.83 12.98 -4.60
#